data_716bd89fa581f20d48ff390cf6c1453b
#
_entry.id   716bd89fa581f20d48ff390cf6c1453b
#
_cell.length_a   1.000
_cell.length_b   1.000
_cell.length_c   1.000
_cell.angle_alpha   90.00
_cell.angle_beta   90.00
_cell.angle_gamma   90.00
#
_symmetry.space_group_name_H-M   'P 1'
#
loop_
_entity.id
_entity.type
_entity.pdbx_description
1 polymer ?
#
loop_
_entity_poly.entity_id
_entity_poly.type
_entity_poly.pdbx_seq_one_letter_code
_entity_poly.pdbx_strand_id
1 'polypeptide(L)'
;NVPVKGMICLESIGYFSDEKGSQTYSTPFHKLTMGTAGNYILVVSRKEDGEFGKAMTNKMKDAGLISTKSVKGLKRLKGVDLSDHRNYWKYGYPAVMITNTAYYRNKNYHRKSDTIETIDFRRLSAVIHQLNMVVREL
;
A
#
# COMPACT_ATOMS: atom_id res chain seq x y z
N ASN A 1 -26.99 8.77 11.40
CA ASN A 1 -25.89 7.85 11.08
C ASN A 1 -25.34 8.18 9.70
N VAL A 2 -24.06 8.54 9.61
CA VAL A 2 -23.39 8.71 8.32
C VAL A 2 -22.87 7.33 7.87
N PRO A 3 -23.24 6.85 6.69
CA PRO A 3 -22.76 5.55 6.20
C PRO A 3 -21.25 5.63 5.91
N VAL A 4 -20.48 4.68 6.43
CA VAL A 4 -19.05 4.54 6.15
C VAL A 4 -18.89 3.71 4.88
N LYS A 5 -18.41 4.32 3.79
CA LYS A 5 -18.13 3.61 2.53
C LYS A 5 -16.95 2.66 2.64
N GLY A 6 -15.93 3.03 3.39
CA GLY A 6 -14.72 2.25 3.61
C GLY A 6 -13.64 3.04 4.32
N MET A 7 -12.53 2.38 4.64
CA MET A 7 -11.35 2.96 5.30
C MET A 7 -10.12 2.82 4.42
N ILE A 8 -9.33 3.87 4.33
CA ILE A 8 -8.04 3.87 3.65
C ILE A 8 -6.95 4.07 4.70
N CYS A 9 -6.14 3.05 4.92
CA CYS A 9 -4.98 3.10 5.80
C CYS A 9 -3.73 3.45 4.99
N LEU A 10 -2.99 4.46 5.44
CA LEU A 10 -1.69 4.83 4.87
C LEU A 10 -0.59 4.32 5.79
N GLU A 11 0.20 3.36 5.29
CA GLU A 11 1.25 2.70 6.06
C GLU A 11 2.58 2.78 5.34
N SER A 12 3.51 3.63 5.84
CA SER A 12 4.86 3.75 5.28
C SER A 12 4.83 4.06 3.77
N ILE A 13 4.47 5.29 3.38
CA ILE A 13 4.26 5.67 1.97
C ILE A 13 5.38 6.52 1.37
N GLY A 14 6.48 6.79 2.09
CA GLY A 14 7.51 7.77 1.70
C GLY A 14 8.86 7.19 1.28
N TYR A 15 9.15 5.90 1.50
CA TYR A 15 10.44 5.29 1.16
C TYR A 15 10.36 4.54 -0.16
N PHE A 16 11.28 4.85 -1.10
CA PHE A 16 11.37 4.22 -2.42
C PHE A 16 12.83 3.96 -2.82
N SER A 17 13.05 2.99 -3.72
CA SER A 17 14.35 2.73 -4.33
C SER A 17 14.18 2.08 -5.70
N ASP A 18 14.97 2.52 -6.68
CA ASP A 18 15.03 1.92 -8.01
C ASP A 18 16.03 0.77 -8.11
N GLU A 19 16.83 0.56 -7.07
CA GLU A 19 17.84 -0.48 -7.04
C GLU A 19 17.23 -1.88 -7.11
N LYS A 20 17.79 -2.75 -7.94
CA LYS A 20 17.43 -4.16 -7.95
C LYS A 20 17.78 -4.81 -6.61
N GLY A 21 16.84 -5.57 -6.05
CA GLY A 21 17.00 -6.20 -4.74
C GLY A 21 16.56 -5.34 -3.56
N SER A 22 16.18 -4.07 -3.79
CA SER A 22 15.65 -3.19 -2.73
C SER A 22 14.28 -3.60 -2.20
N GLN A 23 13.57 -4.48 -2.93
CA GLN A 23 12.28 -5.02 -2.52
C GLN A 23 12.39 -6.51 -2.22
N THR A 24 11.99 -6.90 -1.00
CA THR A 24 11.86 -8.30 -0.58
C THR A 24 10.39 -8.69 -0.42
N TYR A 25 10.11 -9.99 -0.28
CA TYR A 25 8.76 -10.53 -0.17
C TYR A 25 8.73 -11.74 0.74
N SER A 26 7.58 -12.01 1.33
CA SER A 26 7.34 -13.22 2.12
C SER A 26 7.23 -14.50 1.27
N THR A 27 7.02 -14.37 -0.04
CA THR A 27 6.88 -15.51 -0.97
C THR A 27 7.66 -15.28 -2.27
N PRO A 28 8.25 -16.34 -2.87
CA PRO A 28 8.92 -16.25 -4.16
C PRO A 28 7.99 -15.82 -5.31
N PHE A 29 6.71 -16.16 -5.24
CA PHE A 29 5.70 -15.79 -6.23
C PHE A 29 5.58 -14.26 -6.38
N HIS A 30 5.55 -13.52 -5.28
CA HIS A 30 5.49 -12.06 -5.35
C HIS A 30 6.77 -11.44 -5.94
N LYS A 31 7.93 -12.05 -5.69
CA LYS A 31 9.19 -11.62 -6.33
C LYS A 31 9.12 -11.74 -7.85
N LEU A 32 8.55 -12.83 -8.35
CA LEU A 32 8.39 -13.06 -9.79
C LEU A 32 7.41 -12.09 -10.44
N THR A 33 6.27 -11.82 -9.78
CA THR A 33 5.17 -11.02 -10.34
C THR A 33 5.33 -9.52 -10.14
N MET A 34 6.00 -9.10 -9.07
CA MET A 34 6.15 -7.69 -8.69
C MET A 34 7.56 -7.13 -8.91
N GLY A 35 8.52 -7.97 -9.30
CA GLY A 35 9.92 -7.55 -9.50
C GLY A 35 10.65 -7.30 -8.18
N THR A 36 11.88 -6.77 -8.26
CA THR A 36 12.79 -6.63 -7.11
C THR A 36 13.17 -5.18 -6.77
N ALA A 37 12.67 -4.19 -7.50
CA ALA A 37 12.87 -2.78 -7.20
C ALA A 37 11.71 -2.21 -6.38
N GLY A 38 12.02 -1.43 -5.35
CA GLY A 38 11.05 -0.82 -4.44
C GLY A 38 10.53 0.53 -4.92
N ASN A 39 10.11 0.63 -6.18
CA ASN A 39 9.74 1.89 -6.85
C ASN A 39 8.24 2.03 -7.14
N TYR A 40 7.40 1.35 -6.39
CA TYR A 40 5.95 1.36 -6.54
C TYR A 40 5.25 1.52 -5.18
N ILE A 41 3.97 1.87 -5.21
CA ILE A 41 3.07 1.79 -4.05
C ILE A 41 2.20 0.53 -4.18
N LEU A 42 1.89 -0.11 -3.06
CA LEU A 42 1.09 -1.32 -3.01
C LEU A 42 -0.29 -1.03 -2.42
N VAL A 43 -1.34 -1.49 -3.10
CA VAL A 43 -2.70 -1.53 -2.57
C VAL A 43 -2.98 -2.94 -2.04
N VAL A 44 -3.26 -3.04 -0.75
CA VAL A 44 -3.67 -4.28 -0.09
C VAL A 44 -5.17 -4.22 0.16
N SER A 45 -5.92 -5.20 -0.37
CA SER A 45 -7.37 -5.34 -0.18
C SER A 45 -7.73 -6.81 0.00
N ARG A 46 -8.93 -7.09 0.52
CA ARG A 46 -9.50 -8.45 0.60
C ARG A 46 -10.59 -8.61 -0.47
N LYS A 47 -11.03 -9.85 -0.67
CA LYS A 47 -12.21 -10.14 -1.49
C LYS A 47 -13.48 -9.53 -0.87
N GLU A 48 -13.56 -9.56 0.44
CA GLU A 48 -14.68 -9.07 1.26
C GLU A 48 -14.81 -7.54 1.24
N ASP A 49 -13.77 -6.81 0.81
CA ASP A 49 -13.84 -5.35 0.66
C ASP A 49 -14.68 -4.93 -0.58
N GLY A 50 -15.12 -5.90 -1.36
CA GLY A 50 -16.14 -5.76 -2.40
C GLY A 50 -15.80 -4.69 -3.45
N GLU A 51 -16.80 -3.87 -3.80
CA GLU A 51 -16.64 -2.80 -4.80
C GLU A 51 -15.71 -1.69 -4.31
N PHE A 52 -15.65 -1.40 -3.00
CA PHE A 52 -14.73 -0.40 -2.46
C PHE A 52 -13.27 -0.78 -2.72
N GLY A 53 -12.86 -2.00 -2.33
CA GLY A 53 -11.49 -2.48 -2.54
C GLY A 53 -11.11 -2.57 -4.03
N LYS A 54 -12.08 -2.96 -4.87
CA LYS A 54 -11.91 -3.03 -6.33
C LYS A 54 -11.76 -1.65 -6.95
N ALA A 55 -12.64 -0.70 -6.59
CA ALA A 55 -12.59 0.69 -7.08
C ALA A 55 -11.27 1.36 -6.68
N MET A 56 -10.87 1.26 -5.39
CA MET A 56 -9.58 1.78 -4.92
C MET A 56 -8.41 1.22 -5.73
N THR A 57 -8.36 -0.10 -5.93
CA THR A 57 -7.27 -0.75 -6.66
C THR A 57 -7.18 -0.27 -8.10
N ASN A 58 -8.31 -0.20 -8.81
CA ASN A 58 -8.35 0.19 -10.21
C ASN A 58 -8.01 1.67 -10.37
N LYS A 59 -8.69 2.56 -9.63
CA LYS A 59 -8.44 4.01 -9.68
C LYS A 59 -7.00 4.38 -9.31
N MET A 60 -6.40 3.71 -8.32
CA MET A 60 -4.99 3.90 -7.97
C MET A 60 -4.04 3.47 -9.11
N LYS A 61 -4.38 2.45 -9.89
CA LYS A 61 -3.60 2.04 -11.08
C LYS A 61 -3.79 3.00 -12.23
N ASP A 62 -5.02 3.41 -12.49
CA ASP A 62 -5.41 4.23 -13.65
C ASP A 62 -4.90 5.68 -13.52
N ALA A 63 -4.83 6.22 -12.31
CA ALA A 63 -4.32 7.58 -12.05
C ALA A 63 -2.84 7.78 -12.43
N GLY A 64 -2.00 6.73 -12.35
CA GLY A 64 -0.71 6.64 -13.02
C GLY A 64 0.41 7.60 -12.59
N LEU A 65 0.24 8.42 -11.54
CA LEU A 65 1.30 9.34 -11.08
C LEU A 65 2.46 8.62 -10.38
N ILE A 66 2.17 7.50 -9.73
CA ILE A 66 3.15 6.55 -9.19
C ILE A 66 2.78 5.13 -9.61
N SER A 67 3.77 4.31 -9.95
CA SER A 67 3.54 2.90 -10.24
C SER A 67 2.78 2.24 -9.09
N THR A 68 1.63 1.65 -9.39
CA THR A 68 0.77 1.02 -8.37
C THR A 68 0.63 -0.47 -8.64
N LYS A 69 0.93 -1.27 -7.62
CA LYS A 69 0.69 -2.71 -7.62
C LYS A 69 -0.40 -3.05 -6.62
N SER A 70 -0.95 -4.25 -6.70
CA SER A 70 -1.98 -4.67 -5.77
C SER A 70 -1.80 -6.13 -5.36
N VAL A 71 -2.19 -6.41 -4.13
CA VAL A 71 -2.30 -7.77 -3.61
C VAL A 71 -3.64 -7.93 -2.92
N LYS A 72 -4.29 -9.06 -3.18
CA LYS A 72 -5.43 -9.46 -2.37
C LYS A 72 -4.90 -10.14 -1.12
N GLY A 73 -5.13 -9.51 0.03
CA GLY A 73 -4.70 -10.02 1.33
C GLY A 73 -5.37 -11.35 1.62
N LEU A 74 -4.58 -12.41 1.55
CA LEU A 74 -4.96 -13.71 2.11
C LEU A 74 -4.49 -13.72 3.55
N LYS A 75 -5.29 -14.24 4.49
CA LYS A 75 -4.93 -14.38 5.92
C LYS A 75 -3.56 -15.05 6.18
N ARG A 76 -3.00 -15.72 5.17
CA ARG A 76 -1.69 -16.40 5.22
C ARG A 76 -0.50 -15.53 4.80
N LEU A 77 -0.73 -14.34 4.23
CA LEU A 77 0.36 -13.46 3.83
C LEU A 77 0.78 -12.61 5.02
N LYS A 78 2.02 -12.81 5.48
CA LYS A 78 2.59 -12.01 6.56
C LYS A 78 2.66 -10.53 6.15
N GLY A 79 2.23 -9.65 7.05
CA GLY A 79 2.30 -8.20 6.86
C GLY A 79 1.06 -7.54 6.29
N VAL A 80 0.10 -8.31 5.76
CA VAL A 80 -1.11 -7.73 5.14
C VAL A 80 -2.15 -7.23 6.16
N ASP A 81 -2.01 -7.58 7.43
CA ASP A 81 -2.94 -7.26 8.53
C ASP A 81 -2.24 -6.60 9.73
N LEU A 82 -1.12 -5.92 9.51
CA LEU A 82 -0.31 -5.33 10.57
C LEU A 82 -0.52 -3.83 10.79
N SER A 83 -1.58 -3.23 10.22
CA SER A 83 -1.91 -1.83 10.45
C SER A 83 -3.41 -1.63 10.73
N ASP A 84 -3.86 -0.40 10.88
CA ASP A 84 -5.18 -0.03 11.41
C ASP A 84 -6.38 -0.57 10.61
N HIS A 85 -6.22 -0.79 9.30
CA HIS A 85 -7.25 -1.39 8.45
C HIS A 85 -7.73 -2.76 8.96
N ARG A 86 -6.89 -3.52 9.67
CA ARG A 86 -7.28 -4.80 10.27
C ARG A 86 -8.46 -4.68 11.24
N ASN A 87 -8.56 -3.55 11.95
CA ASN A 87 -9.63 -3.32 12.90
C ASN A 87 -10.97 -3.15 12.17
N TYR A 88 -10.97 -2.43 11.06
CA TYR A 88 -12.14 -2.32 10.19
C TYR A 88 -12.53 -3.68 9.60
N TRP A 89 -11.55 -4.43 9.15
CA TRP A 89 -11.75 -5.81 8.68
C TRP A 89 -12.38 -6.72 9.72
N LYS A 90 -11.95 -6.58 10.98
CA LYS A 90 -12.48 -7.39 12.10
C LYS A 90 -13.97 -7.14 12.32
N TYR A 91 -14.42 -5.91 12.11
CA TYR A 91 -15.83 -5.52 12.28
C TYR A 91 -16.64 -5.54 10.97
N GLY A 92 -16.10 -6.14 9.91
CA GLY A 92 -16.80 -6.32 8.64
C GLY A 92 -16.88 -5.09 7.74
N TYR A 93 -16.18 -4.01 8.08
CA TYR A 93 -16.11 -2.82 7.22
C TYR A 93 -15.11 -3.01 6.08
N PRO A 94 -15.41 -2.51 4.87
CA PRO A 94 -14.43 -2.45 3.80
C PRO A 94 -13.24 -1.58 4.19
N ALA A 95 -12.02 -2.07 3.93
CA ALA A 95 -10.81 -1.28 4.15
C ALA A 95 -9.69 -1.69 3.21
N VAL A 96 -8.84 -0.73 2.84
CA VAL A 96 -7.62 -0.98 2.07
C VAL A 96 -6.42 -0.38 2.78
N MET A 97 -5.25 -0.98 2.61
CA MET A 97 -3.99 -0.39 3.02
C MET A 97 -3.19 0.04 1.79
N ILE A 98 -2.69 1.26 1.80
CA ILE A 98 -1.75 1.79 0.82
C ILE A 98 -0.37 1.83 1.48
N THR A 99 0.61 1.14 0.90
CA THR A 99 1.90 0.97 1.56
C THR A 99 3.06 0.88 0.58
N ASN A 100 4.24 1.30 1.05
CA ASN A 100 5.51 0.98 0.39
C ASN A 100 6.07 -0.40 0.80
N THR A 101 5.30 -1.21 1.53
CA THR A 101 5.66 -2.52 2.09
C THR A 101 6.55 -2.50 3.34
N ALA A 102 6.72 -1.35 3.98
CA ALA A 102 7.41 -1.18 5.27
C ALA A 102 8.75 -1.94 5.33
N TYR A 103 8.94 -2.81 6.30
CA TYR A 103 10.19 -3.55 6.53
C TYR A 103 10.62 -4.50 5.38
N TYR A 104 9.74 -4.82 4.43
CA TYR A 104 10.13 -5.58 3.23
C TYR A 104 10.95 -4.73 2.25
N ARG A 105 10.92 -3.41 2.39
CA ARG A 105 11.64 -2.44 1.55
C ARG A 105 12.58 -1.55 2.36
N ASN A 106 12.06 -0.88 3.40
CA ASN A 106 12.80 0.07 4.21
C ASN A 106 13.55 -0.64 5.34
N LYS A 107 14.87 -0.74 5.23
CA LYS A 107 15.75 -1.32 6.27
C LYS A 107 15.82 -0.45 7.53
N ASN A 108 15.41 0.81 7.45
CA ASN A 108 15.37 1.75 8.57
C ASN A 108 14.07 1.65 9.38
N TYR A 109 13.06 0.94 8.87
CA TYR A 109 11.74 0.81 9.49
C TYR A 109 11.84 0.44 10.98
N HIS A 110 11.22 1.25 11.86
CA HIS A 110 11.27 1.16 13.31
C HIS A 110 12.70 1.25 13.91
N ARG A 111 13.62 1.96 13.27
CA ARG A 111 14.98 2.20 13.74
C ARG A 111 15.26 3.69 13.87
N LYS A 112 16.30 4.07 14.64
CA LYS A 112 16.77 5.45 14.77
C LYS A 112 17.26 6.03 13.43
N SER A 113 17.62 5.18 12.48
CA SER A 113 18.01 5.56 11.11
C SER A 113 16.84 5.86 10.18
N ASP A 114 15.58 5.68 10.63
CA ASP A 114 14.39 6.06 9.86
C ASP A 114 14.13 7.56 10.05
N THR A 115 14.88 8.35 9.32
CA THR A 115 14.92 9.81 9.43
C THR A 115 14.32 10.46 8.17
N ILE A 116 14.09 11.78 8.22
CA ILE A 116 13.47 12.54 7.13
C ILE A 116 14.28 12.45 5.82
N GLU A 117 15.60 12.30 5.91
CA GLU A 117 16.51 12.17 4.76
C GLU A 117 16.28 10.85 3.99
N THR A 118 15.62 9.87 4.59
CA THR A 118 15.29 8.60 3.93
C THR A 118 14.02 8.67 3.08
N ILE A 119 13.29 9.79 3.13
CA ILE A 119 12.03 9.99 2.41
C ILE A 119 12.29 10.50 1.00
N ASP A 120 11.71 9.83 0.00
CA ASP A 120 11.59 10.34 -1.36
C ASP A 120 10.38 11.27 -1.45
N PHE A 121 10.59 12.56 -1.21
CA PHE A 121 9.53 13.57 -1.21
C PHE A 121 8.83 13.72 -2.56
N ARG A 122 9.55 13.49 -3.67
CA ARG A 122 8.97 13.55 -5.01
C ARG A 122 7.92 12.44 -5.18
N ARG A 123 8.27 11.20 -4.81
CA ARG A 123 7.35 10.06 -4.89
C ARG A 123 6.27 10.12 -3.84
N LEU A 124 6.57 10.59 -2.63
CA LEU A 124 5.56 10.84 -1.60
C LEU A 124 4.50 11.83 -2.09
N SER A 125 4.91 12.95 -2.71
CA SER A 125 4.00 13.92 -3.32
C SER A 125 3.13 13.27 -4.40
N ALA A 126 3.70 12.43 -5.26
CA ALA A 126 2.95 11.71 -6.28
C ALA A 126 1.90 10.76 -5.67
N VAL A 127 2.23 10.05 -4.58
CA VAL A 127 1.27 9.21 -3.84
C VAL A 127 0.12 10.05 -3.29
N ILE A 128 0.41 11.20 -2.66
CA ILE A 128 -0.60 12.09 -2.07
C ILE A 128 -1.54 12.63 -3.15
N HIS A 129 -0.99 13.10 -4.27
CA HIS A 129 -1.79 13.61 -5.40
C HIS A 129 -2.67 12.51 -5.98
N GLN A 130 -2.12 11.34 -6.23
CA GLN A 130 -2.85 10.18 -6.75
C GLN A 130 -3.99 9.77 -5.82
N LEU A 131 -3.74 9.71 -4.51
CA LEU A 131 -4.77 9.42 -3.51
C LEU A 131 -5.87 10.48 -3.49
N ASN A 132 -5.52 11.77 -3.56
CA ASN A 132 -6.48 12.85 -3.59
C ASN A 132 -7.41 12.77 -4.80
N MET A 133 -6.88 12.45 -6.00
CA MET A 133 -7.68 12.22 -7.19
C MET A 133 -8.66 11.06 -6.98
N VAL A 134 -8.15 9.93 -6.48
CA VAL A 134 -8.94 8.70 -6.28
C VAL A 134 -10.05 8.91 -5.25
N VAL A 135 -9.75 9.55 -4.11
CA VAL A 135 -10.73 9.76 -3.03
C VAL A 135 -11.89 10.65 -3.47
N ARG A 136 -11.63 11.64 -4.33
CA ARG A 136 -12.69 12.52 -4.86
C ARG A 136 -13.68 11.81 -5.79
N GLU A 137 -13.30 10.66 -6.31
CA GLU A 137 -14.11 9.88 -7.25
C GLU A 137 -14.76 8.63 -6.61
N LEU A 138 -14.57 8.41 -5.31
CA LEU A 138 -15.20 7.34 -4.53
C LEU A 138 -16.57 7.75 -4.00
#